data_770d04961e9881720aec59bd5646ea5c
#
_entry.id   770d04961e9881720aec59bd5646ea5c
#
_cell.length_a   1.000
_cell.length_b   1.000
_cell.length_c   1.000
_cell.angle_alpha   90.00
_cell.angle_beta   90.00
_cell.angle_gamma   90.00
#
_symmetry.space_group_name_H-M   'P 1'
#
loop_
_entity.id
_entity.type
_entity.pdbx_description
1 polymer ?
#
loop_
_entity_poly.entity_id
_entity_poly.type
_entity_poly.pdbx_seq_one_letter_code
_entity_poly.pdbx_strand_id
1 'polypeptide(L)'
;MKIAPVVETYDKIVREIKSDLVIVGAGEFVGGNKTPVVVKAIWDTGAYGSVISPKVASELGLTPVGVKPIQTANGSYEAYAYVVDIMLPNKLVIRGVEVSESDLKVCDALIGMDVISLGDMKVSNKPTTKFIFRIPAEGDTPLVSAT
;
A
#
# COMPACT_ATOMS: atom_id res chain seq x y z
N MET A 1 -9.98 6.45 -20.64
CA MET A 1 -8.53 6.74 -20.44
C MET A 1 -7.90 5.63 -19.63
N LYS A 2 -6.83 5.06 -20.13
CA LYS A 2 -6.10 4.02 -19.39
C LYS A 2 -5.10 4.67 -18.43
N ILE A 3 -5.10 4.19 -17.20
CA ILE A 3 -4.13 4.60 -16.21
C ILE A 3 -2.91 3.69 -16.36
N ALA A 4 -1.72 4.28 -16.39
CA ALA A 4 -0.49 3.50 -16.46
C ALA A 4 -0.36 2.61 -15.21
N PRO A 5 0.23 1.42 -15.33
CA PRO A 5 0.49 0.59 -14.16
C PRO A 5 1.57 1.18 -13.27
N VAL A 6 1.61 0.74 -12.03
CA VAL A 6 2.78 0.92 -11.17
C VAL A 6 3.86 -0.04 -11.69
N VAL A 7 5.06 0.47 -11.94
CA VAL A 7 6.18 -0.33 -12.41
C VAL A 7 7.40 -0.05 -11.54
N GLU A 8 7.98 -1.10 -10.98
CA GLU A 8 9.26 -1.02 -10.27
C GLU A 8 10.24 -1.93 -10.98
N THR A 9 11.39 -1.39 -11.34
CA THR A 9 12.44 -2.16 -12.02
C THR A 9 13.71 -2.12 -11.19
N TYR A 10 14.44 -3.23 -11.24
CA TYR A 10 15.66 -3.41 -10.45
C TYR A 10 16.79 -3.90 -11.38
N ASP A 11 18.01 -3.61 -11.00
CA ASP A 11 19.19 -4.05 -11.74
C ASP A 11 19.71 -5.43 -11.27
N LYS A 12 18.97 -6.07 -10.39
CA LYS A 12 19.29 -7.38 -9.80
C LYS A 12 18.00 -8.09 -9.40
N ILE A 13 18.11 -9.32 -8.90
CA ILE A 13 16.99 -10.02 -8.30
C ILE A 13 16.87 -9.55 -6.86
N VAL A 14 15.68 -9.06 -6.48
CA VAL A 14 15.40 -8.58 -5.13
C VAL A 14 14.35 -9.48 -4.47
N ARG A 15 14.30 -9.45 -3.15
CA ARG A 15 13.34 -10.23 -2.36
C ARG A 15 12.27 -9.36 -1.72
N GLU A 16 12.37 -8.04 -1.87
CA GLU A 16 11.38 -7.10 -1.39
C GLU A 16 11.04 -6.14 -2.53
N ILE A 17 9.76 -5.94 -2.77
CA ILE A 17 9.28 -4.99 -3.76
C ILE A 17 8.82 -3.75 -3.00
N LYS A 18 9.40 -2.61 -3.31
CA LYS A 18 9.13 -1.35 -2.62
C LYS A 18 8.59 -0.30 -3.58
N SER A 19 7.70 0.53 -3.08
CA SER A 19 7.19 1.69 -3.80
C SER A 19 7.11 2.88 -2.86
N ASP A 20 7.25 4.08 -3.42
CA ASP A 20 6.96 5.30 -2.70
C ASP A 20 5.47 5.57 -2.75
N LEU A 21 4.85 5.73 -1.59
CA LEU A 21 3.45 6.10 -1.48
C LEU A 21 3.34 7.51 -0.95
N VAL A 22 2.27 8.19 -1.33
CA VAL A 22 1.86 9.44 -0.69
C VAL A 22 0.62 9.14 0.12
N ILE A 23 0.66 9.40 1.43
CA ILE A 23 -0.44 9.09 2.34
C ILE A 23 -0.94 10.37 2.98
N VAL A 24 -2.26 10.50 3.06
CA VAL A 24 -2.95 11.56 3.81
C VAL A 24 -4.09 10.93 4.60
N GLY A 25 -4.58 11.64 5.61
CA GLY A 25 -5.84 11.27 6.25
C GLY A 25 -6.96 11.23 5.24
N ALA A 26 -7.98 10.43 5.49
CA ALA A 26 -9.10 10.27 4.57
C ALA A 26 -9.72 11.63 4.21
N GLY A 27 -9.87 11.89 2.91
CA GLY A 27 -10.42 13.13 2.38
C GLY A 27 -9.43 14.29 2.25
N GLU A 28 -8.20 14.17 2.74
CA GLU A 28 -7.23 15.28 2.80
C GLU A 28 -6.60 15.63 1.45
N PHE A 29 -6.69 14.78 0.43
CA PHE A 29 -6.23 15.13 -0.92
C PHE A 29 -7.12 16.20 -1.57
N VAL A 30 -8.35 16.35 -1.10
CA VAL A 30 -9.31 17.31 -1.64
C VAL A 30 -9.59 18.36 -0.57
N GLY A 31 -8.96 19.54 -0.68
CA GLY A 31 -9.20 20.66 0.20
C GLY A 31 -8.63 20.53 1.60
N GLY A 32 -7.78 19.55 1.83
CA GLY A 32 -7.11 19.41 3.14
C GLY A 32 -5.98 20.40 3.32
N ASN A 33 -5.73 20.76 4.58
CA ASN A 33 -4.67 21.69 4.95
C ASN A 33 -3.40 20.99 5.43
N LYS A 34 -3.42 19.67 5.53
CA LYS A 34 -2.30 18.88 6.04
C LYS A 34 -1.34 18.50 4.94
N THR A 35 -0.07 18.49 5.26
CA THR A 35 0.97 18.07 4.34
C THR A 35 0.95 16.56 4.19
N PRO A 36 0.90 16.03 2.96
CA PRO A 36 1.02 14.59 2.75
C PRO A 36 2.38 14.06 3.21
N VAL A 37 2.42 12.79 3.57
CA VAL A 37 3.65 12.10 3.93
C VAL A 37 4.02 11.14 2.82
N VAL A 38 5.27 11.23 2.33
CA VAL A 38 5.82 10.27 1.37
C VAL A 38 6.52 9.17 2.15
N VAL A 39 6.14 7.94 1.90
CA VAL A 39 6.68 6.79 2.64
C VAL A 39 7.18 5.71 1.68
N LYS A 40 8.19 4.98 2.13
CA LYS A 40 8.64 3.77 1.45
C LYS A 40 7.80 2.60 1.96
N ALA A 41 7.07 1.95 1.07
CA ALA A 41 6.21 0.83 1.43
C ALA A 41 6.69 -0.46 0.77
N ILE A 42 6.47 -1.57 1.45
CA ILE A 42 6.71 -2.91 0.90
C ILE A 42 5.38 -3.50 0.47
N TRP A 43 5.34 -4.07 -0.73
CA TRP A 43 4.21 -4.86 -1.20
C TRP A 43 4.26 -6.22 -0.51
N ASP A 44 3.22 -6.54 0.28
CA ASP A 44 3.23 -7.72 1.16
C ASP A 44 1.96 -8.53 0.96
N THR A 45 2.07 -9.60 0.17
CA THR A 45 0.94 -10.51 -0.07
C THR A 45 0.58 -11.34 1.17
N GLY A 46 1.46 -11.38 2.17
CA GLY A 46 1.21 -12.04 3.44
C GLY A 46 0.46 -11.17 4.45
N ALA A 47 0.29 -9.88 4.17
CA ALA A 47 -0.48 -8.99 5.04
C ALA A 47 -1.93 -8.95 4.56
N TYR A 48 -2.86 -9.28 5.45
CA TYR A 48 -4.29 -9.21 5.14
C TYR A 48 -4.73 -7.78 4.86
N GLY A 49 -4.28 -6.84 5.67
CA GLY A 49 -4.56 -5.42 5.51
C GLY A 49 -3.28 -4.60 5.48
N SER A 50 -3.36 -3.39 4.94
CA SER A 50 -2.24 -2.47 4.90
C SER A 50 -1.92 -1.93 6.29
N VAL A 51 -0.67 -1.56 6.50
CA VAL A 51 -0.12 -1.18 7.80
C VAL A 51 0.71 0.08 7.63
N ILE A 52 0.66 0.97 8.63
CA ILE A 52 1.54 2.13 8.71
C ILE A 52 2.31 2.10 10.03
N SER A 53 3.48 2.74 10.05
CA SER A 53 4.27 2.87 11.26
C SER A 53 3.67 3.92 12.19
N PRO A 54 4.00 3.88 13.50
CA PRO A 54 3.61 4.95 14.43
C PRO A 54 4.11 6.33 13.99
N LYS A 55 5.28 6.38 13.36
CA LYS A 55 5.85 7.63 12.84
C LYS A 55 4.93 8.27 11.79
N VAL A 56 4.42 7.48 10.85
CA VAL A 56 3.51 7.97 9.81
C VAL A 56 2.21 8.47 10.42
N ALA A 57 1.63 7.70 11.33
CA ALA A 57 0.40 8.11 12.03
C ALA A 57 0.58 9.43 12.78
N SER A 58 1.72 9.58 13.45
CA SER A 58 2.07 10.80 14.19
C SER A 58 2.28 11.99 13.26
N GLU A 59 3.07 11.82 12.20
CA GLU A 59 3.33 12.89 11.24
C GLU A 59 2.07 13.40 10.56
N LEU A 60 1.12 12.51 10.30
CA LEU A 60 -0.18 12.87 9.71
C LEU A 60 -1.17 13.39 10.73
N GLY A 61 -0.88 13.27 12.03
CA GLY A 61 -1.80 13.67 13.09
C GLY A 61 -3.11 12.91 13.04
N LEU A 62 -3.06 11.62 12.70
CA LEU A 62 -4.26 10.81 12.56
C LEU A 62 -4.91 10.52 13.89
N THR A 63 -6.26 10.51 13.88
CA THR A 63 -7.05 10.07 15.01
C THR A 63 -7.51 8.62 14.75
N PRO A 64 -7.27 7.70 15.70
CA PRO A 64 -7.73 6.32 15.51
C PRO A 64 -9.24 6.25 15.34
N VAL A 65 -9.70 5.40 14.42
CA VAL A 65 -11.13 5.11 14.26
C VAL A 65 -11.55 3.90 15.09
N GLY A 66 -10.59 3.18 15.66
CA GLY A 66 -10.85 2.03 16.50
C GLY A 66 -9.59 1.26 16.81
N VAL A 67 -9.78 0.07 17.33
CA VAL A 67 -8.74 -0.88 17.66
C VAL A 67 -9.04 -2.17 16.90
N LYS A 68 -8.00 -2.78 16.35
CA LYS A 68 -8.10 -3.95 15.49
C LYS A 68 -7.25 -5.09 16.02
N PRO A 69 -7.76 -6.32 16.10
CA PRO A 69 -6.91 -7.46 16.43
C PRO A 69 -5.99 -7.79 15.25
N ILE A 70 -4.71 -7.97 15.52
CA ILE A 70 -3.69 -8.32 14.54
C ILE A 70 -3.15 -9.70 14.88
N GLN A 71 -3.25 -10.62 13.93
CA GLN A 71 -2.70 -11.97 14.07
C GLN A 71 -1.27 -12.01 13.54
N THR A 72 -0.37 -12.57 14.33
CA THR A 72 1.01 -12.81 13.93
C THR A 72 1.40 -14.24 14.26
N ALA A 73 2.55 -14.68 13.78
CA ALA A 73 3.10 -15.98 14.11
C ALA A 73 3.31 -16.17 15.63
N ASN A 74 3.50 -15.10 16.37
CA ASN A 74 3.77 -15.10 17.81
C ASN A 74 2.51 -14.85 18.65
N GLY A 75 1.32 -14.84 18.05
CA GLY A 75 0.06 -14.58 18.74
C GLY A 75 -0.67 -13.40 18.15
N SER A 76 -1.59 -12.85 18.92
CA SER A 76 -2.38 -11.68 18.49
C SER A 76 -2.14 -10.51 19.44
N TYR A 77 -2.30 -9.30 18.91
CA TYR A 77 -2.29 -8.06 19.70
C TYR A 77 -3.31 -7.09 19.12
N GLU A 78 -3.64 -6.06 19.88
CA GLU A 78 -4.53 -5.01 19.42
C GLU A 78 -3.73 -3.83 18.91
N ALA A 79 -4.13 -3.28 17.78
CA ALA A 79 -3.49 -2.13 17.15
C ALA A 79 -4.51 -1.04 16.88
N TYR A 80 -4.07 0.21 16.92
CA TYR A 80 -4.90 1.32 16.46
C TYR A 80 -5.16 1.18 14.98
N ALA A 81 -6.36 1.53 14.57
CA ALA A 81 -6.76 1.59 13.16
C ALA A 81 -7.07 3.02 12.77
N TYR A 82 -6.70 3.36 11.54
CA TYR A 82 -6.92 4.68 10.95
C TYR A 82 -7.51 4.51 9.56
N VAL A 83 -8.13 5.55 9.05
CA VAL A 83 -8.58 5.59 7.66
C VAL A 83 -7.76 6.64 6.91
N VAL A 84 -7.16 6.23 5.82
CA VAL A 84 -6.28 7.07 5.02
C VAL A 84 -6.63 6.98 3.55
N ASP A 85 -6.17 7.95 2.77
CA ASP A 85 -6.13 7.88 1.32
C ASP A 85 -4.67 7.69 0.90
N ILE A 86 -4.46 6.82 -0.07
CA ILE A 86 -3.13 6.44 -0.53
C ILE A 86 -3.00 6.75 -2.01
N MET A 87 -1.98 7.51 -2.38
CA MET A 87 -1.64 7.70 -3.79
C MET A 87 -0.47 6.80 -4.16
N LEU A 88 -0.68 5.95 -5.15
CA LEU A 88 0.33 5.06 -5.69
C LEU A 88 1.28 5.82 -6.64
N PRO A 89 2.45 5.24 -7.00
CA PRO A 89 3.39 5.91 -7.90
C PRO A 89 2.83 6.30 -9.26
N ASN A 90 1.79 5.63 -9.73
CA ASN A 90 1.11 5.96 -10.99
C ASN A 90 0.06 7.06 -10.84
N LYS A 91 0.00 7.73 -9.68
CA LYS A 91 -0.93 8.79 -9.32
C LYS A 91 -2.36 8.34 -9.07
N LEU A 92 -2.63 7.04 -9.07
CA LEU A 92 -3.93 6.53 -8.69
C LEU A 92 -4.12 6.68 -7.19
N VAL A 93 -5.23 7.27 -6.77
CA VAL A 93 -5.57 7.44 -5.36
C VAL A 93 -6.56 6.37 -4.95
N ILE A 94 -6.23 5.64 -3.90
CA ILE A 94 -7.12 4.66 -3.27
C ILE A 94 -7.67 5.32 -2.01
N ARG A 95 -8.98 5.51 -1.96
CA ARG A 95 -9.63 6.26 -0.88
C ARG A 95 -10.17 5.33 0.18
N GLY A 96 -10.12 5.82 1.41
CA GLY A 96 -10.79 5.16 2.51
C GLY A 96 -10.20 3.81 2.91
N VAL A 97 -8.87 3.70 2.86
CA VAL A 97 -8.19 2.47 3.26
C VAL A 97 -8.06 2.43 4.77
N GLU A 98 -8.62 1.41 5.39
CA GLU A 98 -8.42 1.19 6.83
C GLU A 98 -7.08 0.51 7.05
N VAL A 99 -6.18 1.19 7.75
CA VAL A 99 -4.82 0.70 8.03
C VAL A 99 -4.66 0.49 9.53
N SER A 100 -3.86 -0.50 9.90
CA SER A 100 -3.45 -0.68 11.29
C SER A 100 -2.06 -0.10 11.51
N GLU A 101 -1.77 0.24 12.78
CA GLU A 101 -0.47 0.75 13.18
C GLU A 101 0.38 -0.40 13.71
N SER A 102 1.61 -0.50 13.25
CA SER A 102 2.57 -1.46 13.77
C SER A 102 3.98 -0.91 13.68
N ASP A 103 4.84 -1.31 14.61
CA ASP A 103 6.24 -0.94 14.59
C ASP A 103 6.96 -1.76 13.51
N LEU A 104 7.16 -1.11 12.37
CA LEU A 104 7.82 -1.71 11.20
C LEU A 104 9.32 -1.42 11.25
N LYS A 105 10.15 -2.43 10.97
CA LYS A 105 11.60 -2.31 11.12
C LYS A 105 12.33 -1.84 9.86
N VAL A 106 11.78 -2.16 8.68
CA VAL A 106 12.50 -1.95 7.41
C VAL A 106 11.78 -1.00 6.46
N CYS A 107 10.61 -0.51 6.85
CA CYS A 107 9.82 0.41 6.03
C CYS A 107 8.84 1.16 6.93
N ASP A 108 8.10 2.10 6.36
CA ASP A 108 7.10 2.86 7.11
C ASP A 108 5.67 2.47 6.76
N ALA A 109 5.48 1.60 5.78
CA ALA A 109 4.17 1.08 5.42
C ALA A 109 4.29 -0.29 4.75
N LEU A 110 3.23 -1.10 4.90
CA LEU A 110 3.03 -2.33 4.14
C LEU A 110 1.76 -2.17 3.30
N ILE A 111 1.86 -2.54 2.02
CA ILE A 111 0.70 -2.62 1.14
C ILE A 111 0.22 -4.06 1.20
N GLY A 112 -0.93 -4.28 1.82
CA GLY A 112 -1.48 -5.60 2.03
C GLY A 112 -2.46 -6.02 0.93
N MET A 113 -3.10 -7.15 1.16
CA MET A 113 -4.03 -7.73 0.20
C MET A 113 -5.30 -6.91 0.02
N ASP A 114 -5.63 -6.03 0.97
CA ASP A 114 -6.73 -5.08 0.83
C ASP A 114 -6.56 -4.17 -0.40
N VAL A 115 -5.33 -3.75 -0.68
CA VAL A 115 -4.99 -2.96 -1.87
C VAL A 115 -4.66 -3.87 -3.06
N ILE A 116 -3.83 -4.89 -2.85
CA ILE A 116 -3.37 -5.78 -3.91
C ILE A 116 -4.56 -6.45 -4.62
N SER A 117 -5.57 -6.85 -3.86
CA SER A 117 -6.75 -7.52 -4.43
C SER A 117 -7.64 -6.62 -5.29
N LEU A 118 -7.39 -5.32 -5.30
CA LEU A 118 -8.11 -4.40 -6.19
C LEU A 118 -7.61 -4.49 -7.64
N GLY A 119 -6.47 -5.11 -7.87
CA GLY A 119 -5.87 -5.16 -9.19
C GLY A 119 -5.08 -6.44 -9.44
N ASP A 120 -4.23 -6.37 -10.43
CA ASP A 120 -3.40 -7.48 -10.88
C ASP A 120 -1.93 -7.16 -10.63
N MET A 121 -1.23 -8.10 -9.99
CA MET A 121 0.18 -7.97 -9.64
C MET A 121 0.99 -9.02 -10.39
N LYS A 122 2.11 -8.60 -10.97
CA LYS A 122 3.02 -9.51 -11.64
C LYS A 122 4.45 -9.23 -11.19
N VAL A 123 5.16 -10.28 -10.82
CA VAL A 123 6.58 -10.22 -10.51
C VAL A 123 7.31 -11.18 -11.43
N SER A 124 8.32 -10.68 -12.12
CA SER A 124 9.21 -11.51 -12.94
C SER A 124 10.65 -11.23 -12.54
N ASN A 125 11.51 -12.27 -12.62
CA ASN A 125 12.87 -12.21 -12.10
C ASN A 125 13.95 -12.55 -13.12
N LYS A 126 13.61 -12.69 -14.40
CA LYS A 126 14.55 -13.05 -15.44
C LYS A 126 14.58 -11.97 -16.52
N PRO A 127 15.73 -11.29 -16.72
CA PRO A 127 17.02 -11.48 -16.04
C PRO A 127 17.13 -10.85 -14.65
N THR A 128 16.33 -9.83 -14.34
CA THR A 128 16.30 -9.10 -13.07
C THR A 128 14.87 -8.92 -12.63
N THR A 129 14.64 -8.48 -11.40
CA THR A 129 13.28 -8.32 -10.88
C THR A 129 12.59 -7.13 -11.56
N LYS A 130 11.36 -7.38 -12.00
CA LYS A 130 10.44 -6.36 -12.48
C LYS A 130 9.07 -6.62 -11.86
N PHE A 131 8.47 -5.57 -11.33
CA PHE A 131 7.16 -5.61 -10.69
C PHE A 131 6.20 -4.72 -11.46
N ILE A 132 4.99 -5.20 -11.66
CA ILE A 132 3.91 -4.44 -12.27
C ILE A 132 2.66 -4.64 -11.43
N PHE A 133 1.98 -3.56 -11.08
CA PHE A 133 0.67 -3.60 -10.45
C PHE A 133 -0.27 -2.65 -11.16
N ARG A 134 -1.43 -3.16 -11.52
CA ARG A 134 -2.43 -2.38 -12.22
C ARG A 134 -3.80 -2.64 -11.65
N ILE A 135 -4.54 -1.56 -11.39
CA ILE A 135 -5.96 -1.64 -11.13
C ILE A 135 -6.64 -1.37 -12.47
N PRO A 136 -7.27 -2.37 -13.08
CA PRO A 136 -7.93 -2.17 -14.37
C PRO A 136 -9.10 -1.21 -14.23
N ALA A 137 -9.27 -0.32 -15.21
CA ALA A 137 -10.49 0.45 -15.33
C ALA A 137 -11.63 -0.48 -15.77
N GLU A 138 -12.87 -0.07 -15.50
CA GLU A 138 -14.02 -0.85 -15.94
C GLU A 138 -13.94 -1.13 -17.44
N GLY A 139 -14.06 -2.37 -17.83
CA GLY A 139 -13.97 -2.80 -19.23
C GLY A 139 -12.55 -3.11 -19.71
N ASP A 140 -11.52 -2.86 -18.89
CA ASP A 140 -10.15 -3.20 -19.25
C ASP A 140 -9.88 -4.70 -19.10
N THR A 141 -8.94 -5.20 -19.91
CA THR A 141 -8.46 -6.57 -19.79
C THR A 141 -7.49 -6.65 -18.61
N PRO A 142 -7.60 -7.66 -17.72
CA PRO A 142 -6.64 -7.87 -16.66
C PRO A 142 -5.21 -8.05 -17.19
N LEU A 143 -4.21 -7.68 -16.37
CA LEU A 143 -2.79 -7.85 -16.72
C LEU A 143 -2.39 -9.31 -16.84
N VAL A 144 -3.00 -10.17 -16.05
CA VAL A 144 -2.72 -11.59 -16.04
C VAL A 144 -3.92 -12.30 -16.66
N SER A 145 -3.65 -13.13 -17.68
CA SER A 145 -4.70 -13.93 -18.30
C SER A 145 -5.25 -14.95 -17.33
N ALA A 146 -6.55 -15.17 -17.36
CA ALA A 146 -7.25 -16.12 -16.50
C ALA A 146 -7.17 -17.57 -17.01
N THR A 147 -6.37 -17.86 -18.00
CA THR A 147 -6.21 -19.23 -18.50
C THR A 147 -5.34 -20.08 -17.61
#